data_cf84f7b51a02d07d41ddf84bcaad6b57
#
_entry.id   cf84f7b51a02d07d41ddf84bcaad6b57
#
_cell.length_a   1.000
_cell.length_b   1.000
_cell.length_c   1.000
_cell.angle_alpha   90.00
_cell.angle_beta   90.00
_cell.angle_gamma   90.00
#
_symmetry.space_group_name_H-M   'P 1'
#
loop_
_entity.id
_entity.type
_entity.pdbx_description
1 polymer ?
#
loop_
_entity_poly.entity_id
_entity_poly.type
_entity_poly.pdbx_seq_one_letter_code
_entity_poly.pdbx_strand_id
1 'polypeptide(L)'
;QDENLPGTQTSMGNAGTFAHYACIPINSEDIFKKLPFLLFSNSSPLSIQWKNLFSIYPWLIKFLQNCSKEKVNNIISQLSIILQKASIANNNLFNEINFGSLINNNETLYLYETEKDFLRDKKNNDLRKSKNIDLIEISSREINEIEPNLNKNFYRGTLFKGSKFTTNPLRFVNKIYEEFLKNNGKFFYKKIIKIKNEENKIIIQDNLNDSYKFDKLIICTGSFSNNLANILGETFPMISERGYHLMYNDYKNIISRPISVVNQGIYYIPMEEGLRAAGTVEIGINDKSINTKRTNWMHKNTISNFNINNDPNKVWLGYRPTLPDSLPVIGKSKKNENIIYNFGHQHLGLTLATISAEIILNIIEDKKNKDFETLSPNRFN
;
A
#
# COMPACT_ATOMS: atom_id res chain seq x y z
N GLN A 1 -9.09 -3.19 19.16
CA GLN A 1 -9.97 -4.35 18.90
C GLN A 1 -9.96 -4.67 17.40
N ASP A 2 -10.02 -5.95 17.05
CA ASP A 2 -10.11 -6.44 15.67
C ASP A 2 -10.86 -7.78 15.67
N GLU A 3 -11.57 -8.09 14.58
CA GLU A 3 -12.20 -9.40 14.36
C GLU A 3 -11.21 -10.46 13.81
N ASN A 4 -9.95 -10.09 13.63
CA ASN A 4 -8.87 -10.96 13.17
C ASN A 4 -7.63 -10.74 14.03
N LEU A 5 -6.70 -11.69 14.01
CA LEU A 5 -5.40 -11.52 14.64
C LEU A 5 -4.58 -10.45 13.92
N PRO A 6 -3.70 -9.71 14.63
CA PRO A 6 -2.89 -8.66 14.04
C PRO A 6 -2.11 -9.13 12.81
N GLY A 7 -2.18 -8.35 11.74
CA GLY A 7 -1.43 -8.60 10.50
C GLY A 7 -1.98 -9.66 9.56
N THR A 8 -2.98 -10.46 9.96
CA THR A 8 -3.45 -11.63 9.18
C THR A 8 -4.33 -11.31 7.96
N GLN A 9 -4.68 -10.04 7.78
CA GLN A 9 -5.50 -9.59 6.65
C GLN A 9 -4.63 -9.01 5.51
N THR A 10 -4.95 -7.83 5.00
CA THR A 10 -4.25 -7.19 3.88
C THR A 10 -2.75 -7.02 4.11
N SER A 11 -2.31 -6.80 5.36
CA SER A 11 -0.89 -6.63 5.70
C SER A 11 -0.04 -7.86 5.39
N MET A 12 -0.55 -9.08 5.64
CA MET A 12 0.16 -10.33 5.37
C MET A 12 0.52 -10.49 3.88
N GLY A 13 -0.36 -10.01 3.00
CA GLY A 13 -0.18 -10.10 1.56
C GLY A 13 0.62 -8.98 0.93
N ASN A 14 1.15 -8.04 1.73
CA ASN A 14 1.94 -6.91 1.25
C ASN A 14 3.21 -7.36 0.52
N ALA A 15 3.71 -6.51 -0.38
CA ALA A 15 5.00 -6.69 -1.06
C ALA A 15 6.22 -6.52 -0.13
N GLY A 16 6.03 -6.16 1.12
CA GLY A 16 7.10 -6.05 2.11
C GLY A 16 8.04 -4.86 1.94
N THR A 17 7.86 -4.01 0.93
CA THR A 17 8.77 -2.89 0.66
C THR A 17 8.44 -1.65 1.47
N PHE A 18 9.47 -0.99 2.03
CA PHE A 18 9.40 0.36 2.58
C PHE A 18 9.74 1.35 1.46
N ALA A 19 8.71 1.67 0.66
CA ALA A 19 8.85 2.32 -0.63
C ALA A 19 8.81 3.86 -0.51
N HIS A 20 9.79 4.48 0.14
CA HIS A 20 9.88 5.94 0.27
C HIS A 20 10.04 6.67 -1.08
N TYR A 21 10.38 5.95 -2.14
CA TYR A 21 10.50 6.43 -3.52
C TYR A 21 9.16 6.48 -4.28
N ALA A 22 8.08 5.94 -3.72
CA ALA A 22 6.79 5.74 -4.41
C ALA A 22 5.89 6.99 -4.38
N CYS A 23 6.45 8.16 -4.68
CA CYS A 23 5.72 9.43 -4.68
C CYS A 23 4.88 9.67 -5.94
N ILE A 24 5.00 8.82 -6.96
CA ILE A 24 4.22 8.96 -8.20
C ILE A 24 2.87 8.25 -8.02
N PRO A 25 1.74 8.97 -8.03
CA PRO A 25 0.42 8.37 -7.86
C PRO A 25 -0.04 7.62 -9.11
N ILE A 26 -1.11 6.84 -8.98
CA ILE A 26 -1.81 6.25 -10.13
C ILE A 26 -2.56 7.29 -10.96
N ASN A 27 -2.88 8.44 -10.38
CA ASN A 27 -3.48 9.58 -11.06
C ASN A 27 -2.48 10.13 -12.11
N SER A 28 -2.93 10.28 -13.34
CA SER A 28 -2.11 10.86 -14.41
C SER A 28 -2.99 11.48 -15.49
N GLU A 29 -2.48 12.51 -16.19
CA GLU A 29 -3.18 13.09 -17.34
C GLU A 29 -3.42 12.07 -18.46
N ASP A 30 -2.49 11.12 -18.62
CA ASP A 30 -2.61 10.05 -19.63
C ASP A 30 -3.72 9.05 -19.34
N ILE A 31 -4.32 9.06 -18.14
CA ILE A 31 -5.38 8.13 -17.78
C ILE A 31 -6.59 8.26 -18.70
N PHE A 32 -6.90 9.49 -19.12
CA PHE A 32 -8.01 9.76 -20.06
C PHE A 32 -7.82 9.05 -21.40
N LYS A 33 -6.57 9.02 -21.89
CA LYS A 33 -6.23 8.32 -23.15
C LYS A 33 -6.22 6.80 -22.98
N LYS A 34 -5.87 6.34 -21.77
CA LYS A 34 -5.79 4.90 -21.45
C LYS A 34 -7.09 4.31 -20.96
N LEU A 35 -8.07 5.14 -20.60
CA LEU A 35 -9.34 4.68 -20.02
C LEU A 35 -10.04 3.59 -20.85
N PRO A 36 -10.20 3.70 -22.19
CA PRO A 36 -10.77 2.62 -23.00
C PRO A 36 -9.98 1.32 -22.88
N PHE A 37 -8.65 1.39 -22.92
CA PHE A 37 -7.78 0.22 -22.78
C PHE A 37 -7.90 -0.41 -21.40
N LEU A 38 -7.96 0.39 -20.33
CA LEU A 38 -8.13 -0.09 -18.95
C LEU A 38 -9.47 -0.79 -18.73
N LEU A 39 -10.51 -0.32 -19.42
CA LEU A 39 -11.85 -0.90 -19.35
C LEU A 39 -11.96 -2.22 -20.13
N PHE A 40 -11.24 -2.39 -21.23
CA PHE A 40 -11.40 -3.50 -22.15
C PHE A 40 -10.27 -4.53 -22.15
N SER A 41 -9.10 -4.21 -21.57
CA SER A 41 -7.94 -5.10 -21.61
C SER A 41 -7.83 -6.00 -20.36
N ASN A 42 -7.79 -7.30 -20.58
CA ASN A 42 -7.50 -8.28 -19.52
C ASN A 42 -6.00 -8.40 -19.19
N SER A 43 -5.12 -7.84 -20.02
CA SER A 43 -3.65 -7.89 -19.88
C SER A 43 -3.05 -6.60 -19.29
N SER A 44 -3.88 -5.61 -18.93
CA SER A 44 -3.42 -4.39 -18.28
C SER A 44 -3.08 -4.64 -16.80
N PRO A 45 -2.00 -4.07 -16.24
CA PRO A 45 -1.74 -4.08 -14.80
C PRO A 45 -2.90 -3.54 -13.96
N LEU A 46 -3.65 -2.58 -14.49
CA LEU A 46 -4.87 -2.02 -13.91
C LEU A 46 -6.09 -2.44 -14.76
N SER A 47 -7.16 -2.89 -14.12
CA SER A 47 -8.46 -3.14 -14.76
C SER A 47 -9.63 -2.68 -13.92
N ILE A 48 -10.74 -2.44 -14.57
CA ILE A 48 -12.02 -2.10 -13.95
C ILE A 48 -13.02 -3.21 -14.30
N GLN A 49 -13.71 -3.75 -13.30
CA GLN A 49 -14.75 -4.74 -13.52
C GLN A 49 -16.02 -4.06 -14.03
N TRP A 50 -16.45 -4.39 -15.25
CA TRP A 50 -17.66 -3.85 -15.88
C TRP A 50 -18.93 -4.01 -15.04
N LYS A 51 -19.06 -5.15 -14.39
CA LYS A 51 -20.24 -5.46 -13.54
C LYS A 51 -20.43 -4.45 -12.41
N ASN A 52 -19.36 -3.75 -12.04
CA ASN A 52 -19.33 -2.85 -10.90
C ASN A 52 -19.24 -1.37 -11.29
N LEU A 53 -19.30 -1.07 -12.60
CA LEU A 53 -19.10 0.30 -13.08
C LEU A 53 -20.08 1.29 -12.45
N PHE A 54 -21.35 0.92 -12.31
CA PHE A 54 -22.36 1.78 -11.66
C PHE A 54 -22.06 2.05 -10.18
N SER A 55 -21.53 1.07 -9.46
CA SER A 55 -21.23 1.24 -8.04
C SER A 55 -19.96 2.05 -7.80
N ILE A 56 -18.99 2.02 -8.72
CA ILE A 56 -17.72 2.77 -8.61
C ILE A 56 -17.77 4.12 -9.33
N TYR A 57 -18.83 4.41 -10.09
CA TYR A 57 -18.95 5.63 -10.88
C TYR A 57 -18.74 6.93 -10.07
N PRO A 58 -19.32 7.11 -8.84
CA PRO A 58 -19.06 8.31 -8.05
C PRO A 58 -17.59 8.49 -7.67
N TRP A 59 -16.92 7.37 -7.37
CA TRP A 59 -15.48 7.37 -7.10
C TRP A 59 -14.68 7.70 -8.36
N LEU A 60 -15.03 7.10 -9.50
CA LEU A 60 -14.34 7.29 -10.77
C LEU A 60 -14.36 8.75 -11.22
N ILE A 61 -15.49 9.45 -11.07
CA ILE A 61 -15.57 10.89 -11.35
C ILE A 61 -14.56 11.66 -10.50
N LYS A 62 -14.57 11.43 -9.18
CA LYS A 62 -13.64 12.09 -8.25
C LYS A 62 -12.18 11.75 -8.57
N PHE A 63 -11.91 10.51 -8.96
CA PHE A 63 -10.57 10.10 -9.40
C PHE A 63 -10.14 10.87 -10.66
N LEU A 64 -10.98 10.95 -11.67
CA LEU A 64 -10.69 11.69 -12.90
C LEU A 64 -10.49 13.20 -12.65
N GLN A 65 -11.25 13.79 -11.73
CA GLN A 65 -11.07 15.18 -11.29
C GLN A 65 -9.69 15.42 -10.64
N ASN A 66 -9.07 14.39 -10.07
CA ASN A 66 -7.74 14.44 -9.50
C ASN A 66 -6.61 14.03 -10.48
N CYS A 67 -6.91 13.88 -11.77
CA CYS A 67 -5.94 13.53 -12.81
C CYS A 67 -5.44 14.75 -13.61
N SER A 68 -5.86 15.99 -13.29
CA SER A 68 -5.29 17.18 -13.92
C SER A 68 -3.84 17.39 -13.48
N LYS A 69 -3.03 18.02 -14.33
CA LYS A 69 -1.60 18.27 -14.08
C LYS A 69 -1.34 18.95 -12.74
N GLU A 70 -2.14 19.97 -12.41
CA GLU A 70 -2.03 20.72 -11.16
C GLU A 70 -2.29 19.80 -9.95
N LYS A 71 -3.40 19.03 -9.98
CA LYS A 71 -3.76 18.10 -8.92
C LYS A 71 -2.71 16.99 -8.75
N VAL A 72 -2.24 16.41 -9.84
CA VAL A 72 -1.19 15.38 -9.82
C VAL A 72 0.09 15.92 -9.21
N ASN A 73 0.54 17.12 -9.58
CA ASN A 73 1.73 17.76 -9.00
C ASN A 73 1.56 18.02 -7.49
N ASN A 74 0.37 18.44 -7.07
CA ASN A 74 0.06 18.61 -5.65
C ASN A 74 0.12 17.27 -4.89
N ILE A 75 -0.52 16.23 -5.42
CA ILE A 75 -0.47 14.87 -4.85
C ILE A 75 0.98 14.39 -4.72
N ILE A 76 1.79 14.53 -5.77
CA ILE A 76 3.22 14.16 -5.74
C ILE A 76 3.97 14.91 -4.64
N SER A 77 3.71 16.21 -4.50
CA SER A 77 4.36 17.01 -3.46
C SER A 77 3.99 16.52 -2.06
N GLN A 78 2.70 16.26 -1.80
CA GLN A 78 2.22 15.76 -0.52
C GLN A 78 2.76 14.35 -0.22
N LEU A 79 2.72 13.44 -1.21
CA LEU A 79 3.30 12.11 -1.07
C LEU A 79 4.80 12.17 -0.81
N SER A 80 5.53 13.07 -1.46
CA SER A 80 6.97 13.22 -1.24
C SER A 80 7.29 13.65 0.18
N ILE A 81 6.53 14.60 0.75
CA ILE A 81 6.71 15.06 2.13
C ILE A 81 6.47 13.91 3.13
N ILE A 82 5.32 13.23 3.02
CA ILE A 82 5.00 12.17 3.97
C ILE A 82 5.95 10.97 3.84
N LEU A 83 6.38 10.61 2.62
CA LEU A 83 7.30 9.49 2.38
C LEU A 83 8.71 9.77 2.89
N GLN A 84 9.22 11.00 2.78
CA GLN A 84 10.50 11.38 3.37
C GLN A 84 10.45 11.26 4.90
N LYS A 85 9.40 11.76 5.53
CA LYS A 85 9.19 11.62 6.98
C LYS A 85 8.97 10.16 7.39
N ALA A 86 8.27 9.38 6.56
CA ALA A 86 8.09 7.94 6.78
C ALA A 86 9.43 7.18 6.76
N SER A 87 10.37 7.57 5.89
CA SER A 87 11.71 6.96 5.88
C SER A 87 12.43 7.16 7.21
N ILE A 88 12.36 8.36 7.78
CA ILE A 88 12.96 8.69 9.08
C ILE A 88 12.26 7.91 10.20
N ALA A 89 10.93 7.97 10.25
CA ALA A 89 10.12 7.28 11.27
C ALA A 89 10.33 5.76 11.26
N ASN A 90 10.41 5.16 10.07
CA ASN A 90 10.70 3.72 9.94
C ASN A 90 12.11 3.38 10.43
N ASN A 91 13.12 4.19 10.12
CA ASN A 91 14.48 3.96 10.62
C ASN A 91 14.54 4.07 12.15
N ASN A 92 13.84 5.02 12.77
CA ASN A 92 13.71 5.13 14.22
C ASN A 92 13.07 3.85 14.79
N LEU A 93 11.96 3.39 14.24
CA LEU A 93 11.32 2.14 14.66
C LEU A 93 12.26 0.93 14.55
N PHE A 94 13.07 0.84 13.48
CA PHE A 94 14.02 -0.26 13.30
C PHE A 94 15.18 -0.21 14.28
N ASN A 95 15.51 0.96 14.82
CA ASN A 95 16.51 1.12 15.87
C ASN A 95 15.94 0.80 17.26
N GLU A 96 14.66 1.11 17.50
CA GLU A 96 13.98 0.86 18.78
C GLU A 96 13.59 -0.61 18.96
N ILE A 97 13.11 -1.24 17.89
CA ILE A 97 12.67 -2.64 17.90
C ILE A 97 13.66 -3.48 17.12
N ASN A 98 14.20 -4.50 17.76
CA ASN A 98 15.08 -5.46 17.08
C ASN A 98 14.26 -6.42 16.18
N PHE A 99 14.22 -6.13 14.90
CA PHE A 99 13.58 -6.97 13.88
C PHE A 99 14.50 -8.10 13.36
N GLY A 100 15.81 -8.07 13.68
CA GLY A 100 16.79 -9.05 13.21
C GLY A 100 16.80 -9.16 11.67
N SER A 101 16.78 -10.39 11.17
CA SER A 101 16.80 -10.69 9.73
C SER A 101 15.48 -10.38 8.99
N LEU A 102 14.44 -9.91 9.68
CA LEU A 102 13.19 -9.54 9.04
C LEU A 102 13.32 -8.29 8.17
N ILE A 103 14.23 -7.38 8.51
CA ILE A 103 14.49 -6.17 7.71
C ILE A 103 15.78 -6.36 6.92
N ASN A 104 15.66 -6.15 5.62
CA ASN A 104 16.77 -6.24 4.69
C ASN A 104 17.01 -4.88 4.02
N ASN A 105 18.29 -4.52 3.85
CA ASN A 105 18.75 -3.25 3.30
C ASN A 105 19.06 -3.31 1.79
N ASN A 106 18.82 -4.44 1.12
CA ASN A 106 19.01 -4.52 -0.32
C ASN A 106 17.96 -3.67 -1.03
N GLU A 107 18.46 -2.76 -1.84
CA GLU A 107 17.68 -1.71 -2.47
C GLU A 107 16.74 -2.25 -3.55
N THR A 108 15.56 -1.66 -3.65
CA THR A 108 14.58 -2.04 -4.68
C THR A 108 15.08 -1.68 -6.07
N LEU A 109 14.91 -2.60 -7.00
CA LEU A 109 15.32 -2.49 -8.40
C LEU A 109 14.10 -2.41 -9.33
N TYR A 110 13.99 -1.35 -10.12
CA TYR A 110 13.07 -1.28 -11.25
C TYR A 110 13.78 -1.72 -12.52
N LEU A 111 13.15 -2.59 -13.30
CA LEU A 111 13.65 -3.14 -14.54
C LEU A 111 12.83 -2.68 -15.75
N TYR A 112 13.53 -2.32 -16.82
CA TYR A 112 12.95 -1.91 -18.11
C TYR A 112 13.33 -2.91 -19.18
N GLU A 113 12.34 -3.52 -19.81
CA GLU A 113 12.58 -4.52 -20.88
C GLU A 113 13.11 -3.87 -22.14
N THR A 114 12.66 -2.65 -22.46
CA THR A 114 13.02 -1.92 -23.67
C THR A 114 13.48 -0.49 -23.37
N GLU A 115 14.19 0.11 -24.32
CA GLU A 115 14.54 1.54 -24.26
C GLU A 115 13.30 2.42 -24.18
N LYS A 116 12.22 2.07 -24.88
CA LYS A 116 10.95 2.78 -24.85
C LYS A 116 10.35 2.79 -23.44
N ASP A 117 10.41 1.67 -22.70
CA ASP A 117 9.91 1.58 -21.32
C ASP A 117 10.75 2.45 -20.38
N PHE A 118 12.07 2.43 -20.56
CA PHE A 118 12.98 3.27 -19.79
C PHE A 118 12.71 4.76 -20.03
N LEU A 119 12.65 5.20 -21.28
CA LEU A 119 12.42 6.60 -21.65
C LEU A 119 11.04 7.10 -21.18
N ARG A 120 10.03 6.21 -21.17
CA ARG A 120 8.71 6.54 -20.64
C ARG A 120 8.73 6.81 -19.13
N ASP A 121 9.50 6.02 -18.35
CA ASP A 121 9.61 6.22 -16.89
C ASP A 121 10.67 7.23 -16.49
N LYS A 122 11.55 7.65 -17.41
CA LYS A 122 12.62 8.62 -17.14
C LYS A 122 12.06 9.93 -16.56
N LYS A 123 10.92 10.41 -17.08
CA LYS A 123 10.25 11.60 -16.55
C LYS A 123 9.87 11.43 -15.08
N ASN A 124 9.41 10.23 -14.69
CA ASN A 124 9.09 9.93 -13.29
C ASN A 124 10.36 9.86 -12.43
N ASN A 125 11.46 9.32 -12.96
CA ASN A 125 12.74 9.28 -12.26
C ASN A 125 13.34 10.68 -12.08
N ASP A 126 13.25 11.54 -13.08
CA ASP A 126 13.67 12.95 -12.98
C ASP A 126 12.82 13.69 -11.93
N LEU A 127 11.52 13.41 -11.89
CA LEU A 127 10.62 13.97 -10.88
C LEU A 127 10.95 13.44 -9.48
N ARG A 128 11.25 12.14 -9.31
CA ARG A 128 11.73 11.58 -8.03
C ARG A 128 13.03 12.26 -7.57
N LYS A 129 14.00 12.44 -8.48
CA LYS A 129 15.26 13.17 -8.20
C LYS A 129 14.98 14.61 -7.74
N SER A 130 14.05 15.32 -8.39
CA SER A 130 13.65 16.69 -8.00
C SER A 130 12.97 16.75 -6.62
N LYS A 131 12.51 15.63 -6.08
CA LYS A 131 11.96 15.46 -4.74
C LYS A 131 12.96 14.86 -3.75
N ASN A 132 14.25 14.94 -4.05
CA ASN A 132 15.36 14.42 -3.23
C ASN A 132 15.29 12.91 -2.96
N ILE A 133 14.71 12.15 -3.89
CA ILE A 133 14.77 10.69 -3.85
C ILE A 133 16.04 10.27 -4.56
N ASP A 134 16.94 9.63 -3.81
CA ASP A 134 18.20 9.13 -4.33
C ASP A 134 17.97 7.84 -5.12
N LEU A 135 18.40 7.87 -6.38
CA LEU A 135 18.32 6.74 -7.30
C LEU A 135 19.46 6.74 -8.30
N ILE A 136 19.89 5.56 -8.70
CA ILE A 136 20.91 5.38 -9.75
C ILE A 136 20.35 4.51 -10.87
N GLU A 137 20.73 4.87 -12.09
CA GLU A 137 20.44 4.09 -13.29
C GLU A 137 21.60 3.11 -13.52
N ILE A 138 21.29 1.85 -13.78
CA ILE A 138 22.27 0.80 -14.01
C ILE A 138 22.07 0.13 -15.37
N SER A 139 23.18 -0.34 -15.94
CA SER A 139 23.22 -1.03 -17.23
C SER A 139 22.72 -2.47 -17.14
N SER A 140 22.45 -3.09 -18.28
CA SER A 140 22.12 -4.51 -18.39
C SER A 140 23.18 -5.42 -17.76
N ARG A 141 24.46 -5.07 -17.91
CA ARG A 141 25.57 -5.83 -17.31
C ARG A 141 25.52 -5.77 -15.79
N GLU A 142 25.39 -4.59 -15.21
CA GLU A 142 25.28 -4.39 -13.75
C GLU A 142 24.04 -5.10 -13.17
N ILE A 143 22.91 -5.13 -13.91
CA ILE A 143 21.71 -5.89 -13.50
C ILE A 143 22.07 -7.38 -13.37
N ASN A 144 22.72 -7.96 -14.36
CA ASN A 144 23.11 -9.38 -14.36
C ASN A 144 24.14 -9.70 -13.28
N GLU A 145 25.02 -8.74 -12.92
CA GLU A 145 25.99 -8.92 -11.82
C GLU A 145 25.30 -8.97 -10.45
N ILE A 146 24.25 -8.16 -10.22
CA ILE A 146 23.55 -8.09 -8.92
C ILE A 146 22.38 -9.09 -8.81
N GLU A 147 21.78 -9.52 -9.93
CA GLU A 147 20.65 -10.46 -9.99
C GLU A 147 20.86 -11.48 -11.14
N PRO A 148 21.80 -12.42 -10.96
CA PRO A 148 22.23 -13.33 -12.04
C PRO A 148 21.19 -14.37 -12.44
N ASN A 149 20.13 -14.57 -11.64
CA ASN A 149 19.08 -15.56 -11.90
C ASN A 149 17.91 -15.01 -12.74
N LEU A 150 18.03 -13.78 -13.24
CA LEU A 150 17.06 -13.25 -14.20
C LEU A 150 17.19 -13.99 -15.54
N ASN A 151 16.10 -14.48 -16.07
CA ASN A 151 16.05 -15.27 -17.31
C ASN A 151 16.08 -14.41 -18.58
N LYS A 152 16.01 -13.07 -18.43
CA LYS A 152 15.98 -12.11 -19.52
C LYS A 152 17.06 -11.04 -19.34
N ASN A 153 17.58 -10.56 -20.46
CA ASN A 153 18.37 -9.32 -20.48
C ASN A 153 17.41 -8.13 -20.48
N PHE A 154 17.51 -7.29 -19.44
CA PHE A 154 16.80 -6.03 -19.35
C PHE A 154 17.66 -4.90 -19.95
N TYR A 155 17.00 -3.93 -20.58
CA TYR A 155 17.70 -2.80 -21.21
C TYR A 155 18.42 -1.92 -20.18
N ARG A 156 17.75 -1.57 -19.08
CA ARG A 156 18.23 -0.72 -17.98
C ARG A 156 17.54 -1.09 -16.68
N GLY A 157 18.15 -0.66 -15.57
CA GLY A 157 17.55 -0.70 -14.25
C GLY A 157 17.64 0.64 -13.53
N THR A 158 16.78 0.83 -12.52
CA THR A 158 16.85 1.92 -11.55
C THR A 158 16.86 1.35 -10.14
N LEU A 159 17.92 1.60 -9.39
CA LEU A 159 18.05 1.27 -7.97
C LEU A 159 17.63 2.46 -7.12
N PHE A 160 16.75 2.24 -6.14
CA PHE A 160 16.31 3.25 -5.18
C PHE A 160 17.13 3.15 -3.90
N LYS A 161 18.08 4.07 -3.74
CA LYS A 161 19.06 4.09 -2.65
C LYS A 161 18.37 4.20 -1.28
N GLY A 162 18.85 3.42 -0.32
CA GLY A 162 18.34 3.42 1.04
C GLY A 162 16.94 2.80 1.21
N SER A 163 16.33 2.25 0.17
CA SER A 163 15.09 1.50 0.32
C SER A 163 15.36 0.19 1.07
N LYS A 164 14.35 -0.25 1.82
CA LYS A 164 14.40 -1.47 2.64
C LYS A 164 13.17 -2.31 2.37
N PHE A 165 13.24 -3.56 2.80
CA PHE A 165 12.06 -4.44 2.74
C PHE A 165 12.04 -5.42 3.91
N THR A 166 10.86 -5.95 4.20
CA THR A 166 10.71 -7.08 5.12
C THR A 166 10.52 -8.37 4.35
N THR A 167 11.22 -9.41 4.78
CA THR A 167 11.10 -10.76 4.21
C THR A 167 9.82 -11.48 4.67
N ASN A 168 9.14 -10.96 5.70
CA ASN A 168 7.88 -11.52 6.19
C ASN A 168 7.00 -10.44 6.84
N PRO A 169 6.05 -9.84 6.10
CA PRO A 169 5.17 -8.79 6.63
C PRO A 169 4.34 -9.21 7.85
N LEU A 170 3.91 -10.47 7.94
CA LEU A 170 3.15 -10.94 9.10
C LEU A 170 4.01 -10.98 10.36
N ARG A 171 5.23 -11.54 10.28
CA ARG A 171 6.16 -11.55 11.41
C ARG A 171 6.59 -10.14 11.81
N PHE A 172 6.72 -9.23 10.83
CA PHE A 172 6.98 -7.81 11.10
C PHE A 172 5.88 -7.19 11.96
N VAL A 173 4.61 -7.37 11.59
CA VAL A 173 3.46 -6.88 12.39
C VAL A 173 3.40 -7.56 13.75
N ASN A 174 3.62 -8.87 13.83
CA ASN A 174 3.62 -9.60 15.10
C ASN A 174 4.71 -9.09 16.05
N LYS A 175 5.87 -8.68 15.53
CA LYS A 175 6.93 -8.10 16.36
C LYS A 175 6.52 -6.77 16.99
N ILE A 176 5.84 -5.91 16.23
CA ILE A 176 5.26 -4.66 16.75
C ILE A 176 4.16 -4.97 17.78
N TYR A 177 3.34 -5.99 17.52
CA TYR A 177 2.29 -6.41 18.43
C TYR A 177 2.86 -6.95 19.76
N GLU A 178 3.95 -7.70 19.72
CA GLU A 178 4.66 -8.15 20.93
C GLU A 178 5.12 -6.95 21.78
N GLU A 179 5.71 -5.92 21.14
CA GLU A 179 6.14 -4.70 21.85
C GLU A 179 4.93 -3.91 22.40
N PHE A 180 3.82 -3.85 21.67
CA PHE A 180 2.57 -3.26 22.17
C PHE A 180 2.08 -3.95 23.46
N LEU A 181 2.11 -5.28 23.51
CA LEU A 181 1.72 -6.03 24.71
C LEU A 181 2.68 -5.82 25.88
N LYS A 182 4.00 -5.77 25.64
CA LYS A 182 5.03 -5.47 26.66
C LYS A 182 4.82 -4.08 27.27
N ASN A 183 4.32 -3.13 26.50
CA ASN A 183 3.98 -1.79 26.95
C ASN A 183 2.55 -1.68 27.51
N ASN A 184 2.03 -2.77 28.07
CA ASN A 184 0.71 -2.87 28.70
C ASN A 184 -0.48 -2.64 27.73
N GLY A 185 -0.27 -2.73 26.42
CA GLY A 185 -1.34 -2.72 25.44
C GLY A 185 -2.24 -3.96 25.61
N LYS A 186 -3.53 -3.81 25.33
CA LYS A 186 -4.50 -4.92 25.41
C LYS A 186 -5.14 -5.15 24.06
N PHE A 187 -5.18 -6.39 23.62
CA PHE A 187 -5.84 -6.81 22.40
C PHE A 187 -7.16 -7.52 22.73
N PHE A 188 -8.22 -7.15 22.02
CA PHE A 188 -9.53 -7.79 22.13
C PHE A 188 -9.94 -8.32 20.77
N TYR A 189 -10.13 -9.62 20.67
CA TYR A 189 -10.62 -10.31 19.48
C TYR A 189 -12.14 -10.12 19.37
N LYS A 190 -12.56 -8.98 18.85
CA LYS A 190 -13.95 -8.52 18.86
C LYS A 190 -14.25 -7.68 17.61
N LYS A 191 -15.44 -7.84 17.07
CA LYS A 191 -15.99 -7.01 15.99
C LYS A 191 -16.83 -5.88 16.57
N ILE A 192 -16.47 -4.64 16.25
CA ILE A 192 -17.26 -3.47 16.64
C ILE A 192 -18.43 -3.30 15.69
N ILE A 193 -19.64 -3.21 16.24
CA ILE A 193 -20.89 -3.05 15.48
C ILE A 193 -21.61 -1.73 15.75
N LYS A 194 -21.25 -1.02 16.83
CA LYS A 194 -21.87 0.25 17.19
C LYS A 194 -20.89 1.20 17.86
N ILE A 195 -21.03 2.46 17.56
CA ILE A 195 -20.28 3.56 18.18
C ILE A 195 -21.29 4.61 18.61
N LYS A 196 -21.22 5.05 19.85
CA LYS A 196 -22.03 6.12 20.42
C LYS A 196 -21.15 7.16 21.10
N ASN A 197 -21.60 8.39 21.09
CA ASN A 197 -21.01 9.47 21.89
C ASN A 197 -21.84 9.65 23.15
N GLU A 198 -21.22 9.68 24.30
CA GLU A 198 -21.85 9.92 25.58
C GLU A 198 -21.03 10.90 26.40
N GLU A 199 -21.52 12.12 26.57
CA GLU A 199 -20.78 13.22 27.17
C GLU A 199 -19.42 13.43 26.47
N ASN A 200 -18.30 13.26 27.18
CA ASN A 200 -16.94 13.36 26.65
C ASN A 200 -16.26 12.01 26.38
N LYS A 201 -17.03 10.92 26.34
CA LYS A 201 -16.53 9.56 26.14
C LYS A 201 -17.13 8.93 24.90
N ILE A 202 -16.42 7.96 24.36
CA ILE A 202 -16.88 7.15 23.24
C ILE A 202 -17.20 5.76 23.77
N ILE A 203 -18.44 5.33 23.51
CA ILE A 203 -18.89 3.97 23.82
C ILE A 203 -18.87 3.17 22.52
N ILE A 204 -18.13 2.07 22.52
CA ILE A 204 -18.17 1.09 21.45
C ILE A 204 -18.87 -0.18 21.94
N GLN A 205 -19.65 -0.81 21.07
CA GLN A 205 -20.30 -2.06 21.33
C GLN A 205 -19.85 -3.12 20.34
N ASP A 206 -19.51 -4.29 20.85
CA ASP A 206 -19.08 -5.42 20.02
C ASP A 206 -20.27 -6.29 19.58
N ASN A 207 -19.97 -7.31 18.77
CA ASN A 207 -20.96 -8.28 18.25
C ASN A 207 -21.55 -9.23 19.32
N LEU A 208 -21.04 -9.20 20.54
CA LEU A 208 -21.59 -9.92 21.70
C LEU A 208 -22.45 -9.01 22.59
N ASN A 209 -22.66 -7.75 22.18
CA ASN A 209 -23.34 -6.69 22.89
C ASN A 209 -22.63 -6.17 24.16
N ASP A 210 -21.33 -6.53 24.34
CA ASP A 210 -20.50 -5.93 25.36
C ASP A 210 -20.19 -4.49 24.99
N SER A 211 -20.22 -3.59 25.98
CA SER A 211 -19.94 -2.16 25.77
C SER A 211 -18.69 -1.74 26.52
N TYR A 212 -17.88 -0.90 25.86
CA TYR A 212 -16.61 -0.39 26.37
C TYR A 212 -16.57 1.12 26.22
N LYS A 213 -16.05 1.81 27.24
CA LYS A 213 -15.97 3.28 27.29
C LYS A 213 -14.51 3.74 27.18
N PHE A 214 -14.24 4.68 26.28
CA PHE A 214 -12.90 5.19 25.99
C PHE A 214 -12.90 6.71 25.87
N ASP A 215 -11.72 7.32 26.07
CA ASP A 215 -11.51 8.75 25.85
C ASP A 215 -11.38 9.08 24.38
N LYS A 216 -10.67 8.24 23.63
CA LYS A 216 -10.44 8.43 22.21
C LYS A 216 -10.60 7.11 21.44
N LEU A 217 -11.04 7.21 20.20
CA LEU A 217 -11.17 6.09 19.26
C LEU A 217 -10.37 6.39 18.00
N ILE A 218 -9.48 5.48 17.62
CA ILE A 218 -8.75 5.54 16.36
C ILE A 218 -9.28 4.46 15.42
N ILE A 219 -9.83 4.85 14.27
CA ILE A 219 -10.40 3.94 13.28
C ILE A 219 -9.33 3.63 12.20
N CYS A 220 -8.76 2.42 12.29
CA CYS A 220 -7.68 1.92 11.42
C CYS A 220 -8.10 0.68 10.61
N THR A 221 -9.37 0.55 10.24
CA THR A 221 -9.94 -0.68 9.67
C THR A 221 -9.76 -0.81 8.13
N GLY A 222 -8.81 -0.06 7.55
CA GLY A 222 -8.43 -0.18 6.15
C GLY A 222 -9.62 -0.01 5.19
N SER A 223 -9.83 -0.96 4.29
CA SER A 223 -10.93 -0.95 3.32
C SER A 223 -12.32 -1.04 3.95
N PHE A 224 -12.41 -1.40 5.23
CA PHE A 224 -13.68 -1.47 5.98
C PHE A 224 -13.97 -0.20 6.80
N SER A 225 -13.14 0.84 6.72
CA SER A 225 -13.28 2.05 7.53
C SER A 225 -14.61 2.79 7.29
N ASN A 226 -15.14 2.76 6.07
CA ASN A 226 -16.46 3.33 5.78
C ASN A 226 -17.58 2.66 6.56
N ASN A 227 -17.46 1.38 6.94
CA ASN A 227 -18.48 0.71 7.73
C ASN A 227 -18.66 1.36 9.11
N LEU A 228 -17.53 1.74 9.74
CA LEU A 228 -17.56 2.41 11.04
C LEU A 228 -17.83 3.92 10.89
N ALA A 229 -17.31 4.56 9.85
CA ALA A 229 -17.58 5.97 9.56
C ALA A 229 -19.08 6.22 9.29
N ASN A 230 -19.75 5.32 8.57
CA ASN A 230 -21.20 5.41 8.31
C ASN A 230 -22.05 5.35 9.58
N ILE A 231 -21.61 4.60 10.61
CA ILE A 231 -22.27 4.59 11.93
C ILE A 231 -22.24 6.01 12.56
N LEU A 232 -21.19 6.77 12.27
CA LEU A 232 -21.00 8.15 12.73
C LEU A 232 -21.64 9.20 11.81
N GLY A 233 -22.28 8.77 10.71
CA GLY A 233 -22.86 9.65 9.71
C GLY A 233 -21.81 10.35 8.83
N GLU A 234 -20.63 9.75 8.68
CA GLU A 234 -19.57 10.21 7.78
C GLU A 234 -19.31 9.15 6.71
N THR A 235 -19.01 9.59 5.49
CA THR A 235 -18.72 8.70 4.35
C THR A 235 -17.55 9.25 3.55
N PHE A 236 -16.63 8.36 3.19
CA PHE A 236 -15.45 8.70 2.40
C PHE A 236 -15.53 8.09 1.00
N PRO A 237 -15.07 8.81 -0.04
CA PRO A 237 -15.02 8.28 -1.39
C PRO A 237 -13.89 7.25 -1.52
N MET A 238 -14.05 6.10 -0.91
CA MET A 238 -13.05 5.04 -0.86
C MET A 238 -13.61 3.78 -1.54
N ILE A 239 -12.78 3.16 -2.35
CA ILE A 239 -13.07 1.84 -2.93
C ILE A 239 -12.05 0.81 -2.48
N SER A 240 -12.41 -0.45 -2.62
CA SER A 240 -11.48 -1.56 -2.45
C SER A 240 -10.80 -1.85 -3.79
N GLU A 241 -9.48 -1.72 -3.80
CA GLU A 241 -8.63 -2.14 -4.89
C GLU A 241 -8.14 -3.57 -4.61
N ARG A 242 -8.51 -4.49 -5.46
CA ARG A 242 -8.11 -5.90 -5.36
C ARG A 242 -6.69 -6.06 -5.85
N GLY A 243 -5.82 -6.62 -5.02
CA GLY A 243 -4.44 -6.97 -5.35
C GLY A 243 -4.17 -8.43 -5.11
N TYR A 244 -3.33 -9.02 -5.95
CA TYR A 244 -2.99 -10.44 -5.89
C TYR A 244 -1.52 -10.65 -5.56
N HIS A 245 -1.21 -11.79 -4.94
CA HIS A 245 0.14 -12.33 -5.01
C HIS A 245 0.15 -13.85 -5.25
N LEU A 246 1.22 -14.31 -5.86
CA LEU A 246 1.57 -15.70 -6.05
C LEU A 246 2.80 -16.01 -5.21
N MET A 247 2.84 -17.16 -4.54
CA MET A 247 4.00 -17.64 -3.79
C MET A 247 4.59 -18.88 -4.46
N TYR A 248 5.93 -18.90 -4.55
CA TYR A 248 6.72 -20.01 -5.09
C TYR A 248 7.74 -20.42 -4.03
N ASN A 249 7.36 -21.38 -3.20
CA ASN A 249 8.13 -21.75 -2.00
C ASN A 249 9.46 -22.43 -2.33
N ASP A 250 9.55 -23.13 -3.48
CA ASP A 250 10.74 -23.81 -3.92
C ASP A 250 11.86 -22.90 -4.40
N TYR A 251 11.54 -21.60 -4.58
CA TYR A 251 12.45 -20.61 -5.16
C TYR A 251 12.94 -19.59 -4.12
N LYS A 252 13.49 -20.10 -3.00
CA LYS A 252 14.16 -19.26 -2.00
C LYS A 252 15.45 -18.69 -2.58
N ASN A 253 15.72 -17.43 -2.28
CA ASN A 253 16.97 -16.74 -2.66
C ASN A 253 17.22 -16.66 -4.19
N ILE A 254 16.21 -16.87 -5.02
CA ILE A 254 16.34 -16.71 -6.48
C ILE A 254 16.67 -15.27 -6.85
N ILE A 255 16.25 -14.31 -6.02
CA ILE A 255 16.62 -12.89 -6.07
C ILE A 255 17.08 -12.41 -4.71
N SER A 256 17.90 -11.34 -4.68
CA SER A 256 18.46 -10.80 -3.45
C SER A 256 17.70 -9.57 -2.91
N ARG A 257 16.84 -8.98 -3.72
CA ARG A 257 16.15 -7.70 -3.47
C ARG A 257 14.76 -7.66 -4.10
N PRO A 258 13.88 -6.72 -3.68
CA PRO A 258 12.65 -6.48 -4.41
C PRO A 258 12.91 -5.97 -5.83
N ILE A 259 12.26 -6.60 -6.81
CA ILE A 259 12.37 -6.25 -8.23
C ILE A 259 10.99 -5.89 -8.76
N SER A 260 10.87 -4.77 -9.47
CA SER A 260 9.65 -4.44 -10.22
C SER A 260 9.95 -4.38 -11.71
N VAL A 261 9.27 -5.20 -12.51
CA VAL A 261 9.28 -5.06 -13.95
C VAL A 261 8.19 -4.05 -14.33
N VAL A 262 8.61 -2.84 -14.70
CA VAL A 262 7.75 -1.64 -14.74
C VAL A 262 6.55 -1.78 -15.67
N ASN A 263 6.75 -2.32 -16.87
CA ASN A 263 5.67 -2.51 -17.86
C ASN A 263 4.67 -3.61 -17.47
N GLN A 264 5.07 -4.53 -16.59
CA GLN A 264 4.23 -5.61 -16.08
C GLN A 264 3.45 -5.20 -14.82
N GLY A 265 3.92 -4.22 -14.05
CA GLY A 265 3.32 -3.83 -12.77
C GLY A 265 3.34 -4.96 -11.74
N ILE A 266 4.34 -5.83 -11.80
CA ILE A 266 4.55 -6.93 -10.87
C ILE A 266 5.83 -6.65 -10.07
N TYR A 267 5.72 -6.82 -8.75
CA TYR A 267 6.84 -6.83 -7.82
C TYR A 267 7.20 -8.27 -7.48
N TYR A 268 8.46 -8.59 -7.58
CA TYR A 268 9.05 -9.86 -7.15
C TYR A 268 9.85 -9.63 -5.88
N ILE A 269 9.56 -10.37 -4.83
CA ILE A 269 10.14 -10.13 -3.51
C ILE A 269 10.70 -11.42 -2.94
N PRO A 270 11.96 -11.43 -2.44
CA PRO A 270 12.54 -12.56 -1.74
C PRO A 270 11.94 -12.65 -0.33
N MET A 271 10.95 -13.52 -0.15
CA MET A 271 10.35 -13.80 1.16
C MET A 271 11.04 -14.96 1.86
N GLU A 272 10.89 -15.07 3.18
CA GLU A 272 11.38 -16.22 3.95
C GLU A 272 10.87 -17.57 3.41
N GLU A 273 9.66 -17.56 2.87
CA GLU A 273 9.00 -18.76 2.33
C GLU A 273 9.39 -19.07 0.88
N GLY A 274 9.97 -18.12 0.14
CA GLY A 274 10.29 -18.25 -1.27
C GLY A 274 10.12 -16.97 -2.06
N LEU A 275 9.88 -17.06 -3.37
CA LEU A 275 9.62 -15.92 -4.22
C LEU A 275 8.14 -15.51 -4.14
N ARG A 276 7.85 -14.26 -3.82
CA ARG A 276 6.52 -13.65 -3.96
C ARG A 276 6.45 -12.81 -5.21
N ALA A 277 5.52 -13.13 -6.12
CA ALA A 277 5.13 -12.24 -7.20
C ALA A 277 3.85 -11.50 -6.77
N ALA A 278 3.93 -10.21 -6.47
CA ALA A 278 2.83 -9.38 -6.01
C ALA A 278 2.53 -8.29 -7.06
N GLY A 279 1.26 -8.10 -7.39
CA GLY A 279 0.95 -7.08 -8.39
C GLY A 279 -0.51 -7.05 -8.77
N THR A 280 -0.72 -6.42 -9.90
CA THR A 280 -2.02 -6.13 -10.50
C THR A 280 -2.97 -5.33 -9.62
N VAL A 281 -3.80 -4.56 -10.29
CA VAL A 281 -4.83 -3.72 -9.68
C VAL A 281 -6.14 -4.03 -10.37
N GLU A 282 -7.13 -4.46 -9.61
CA GLU A 282 -8.47 -4.65 -10.09
C GLU A 282 -9.44 -3.82 -9.27
N ILE A 283 -9.97 -2.77 -9.89
CA ILE A 283 -10.94 -1.88 -9.25
C ILE A 283 -12.32 -2.53 -9.36
N GLY A 284 -12.96 -2.74 -8.22
CA GLY A 284 -14.25 -3.39 -8.16
C GLY A 284 -14.86 -3.41 -6.76
N ILE A 285 -15.79 -4.30 -6.55
CA ILE A 285 -16.41 -4.56 -5.25
C ILE A 285 -15.61 -5.60 -4.46
N ASN A 286 -15.90 -5.69 -3.15
CA ASN A 286 -15.33 -6.67 -2.24
C ASN A 286 -15.83 -8.10 -2.54
N ASP A 287 -15.43 -8.64 -3.68
CA ASP A 287 -15.70 -10.02 -4.07
C ASP A 287 -14.47 -10.88 -3.73
N LYS A 288 -14.68 -11.96 -2.99
CA LYS A 288 -13.63 -12.90 -2.57
C LYS A 288 -13.17 -13.85 -3.69
N SER A 289 -13.84 -13.86 -4.85
CA SER A 289 -13.46 -14.70 -5.98
C SER A 289 -12.12 -14.31 -6.57
N ILE A 290 -11.25 -15.29 -6.83
CA ILE A 290 -9.96 -15.05 -7.48
C ILE A 290 -10.19 -14.94 -8.99
N ASN A 291 -9.69 -13.86 -9.60
CA ASN A 291 -9.68 -13.70 -11.04
C ASN A 291 -8.52 -14.50 -11.66
N THR A 292 -8.82 -15.71 -12.13
CA THR A 292 -7.82 -16.63 -12.69
C THR A 292 -7.09 -16.08 -13.90
N LYS A 293 -7.70 -15.21 -14.72
CA LYS A 293 -7.02 -14.56 -15.84
C LYS A 293 -5.87 -13.69 -15.37
N ARG A 294 -6.04 -13.02 -14.22
CA ARG A 294 -5.02 -12.18 -13.60
C ARG A 294 -3.88 -13.00 -13.03
N THR A 295 -4.20 -14.03 -12.26
CA THR A 295 -3.19 -14.89 -11.65
C THR A 295 -2.41 -15.68 -12.70
N ASN A 296 -3.06 -16.15 -13.77
CA ASN A 296 -2.40 -16.80 -14.90
C ASN A 296 -1.48 -15.83 -15.66
N TRP A 297 -1.91 -14.58 -15.84
CA TRP A 297 -1.05 -13.56 -16.44
C TRP A 297 0.18 -13.26 -15.57
N MET A 298 0.02 -13.14 -14.25
CA MET A 298 1.15 -12.97 -13.33
C MET A 298 2.08 -14.18 -13.37
N HIS A 299 1.55 -15.39 -13.35
CA HIS A 299 2.32 -16.64 -13.42
C HIS A 299 3.14 -16.71 -14.71
N LYS A 300 2.52 -16.45 -15.87
CA LYS A 300 3.21 -16.40 -17.18
C LYS A 300 4.38 -15.43 -17.20
N ASN A 301 4.20 -14.23 -16.64
CA ASN A 301 5.29 -13.24 -16.55
C ASN A 301 6.38 -13.69 -15.57
N THR A 302 6.01 -14.33 -14.47
CA THR A 302 6.99 -14.85 -13.50
C THR A 302 7.88 -15.92 -14.13
N ILE A 303 7.32 -16.90 -14.83
CA ILE A 303 8.07 -17.92 -15.59
C ILE A 303 8.98 -17.24 -16.64
N SER A 304 8.48 -16.25 -17.33
CA SER A 304 9.25 -15.54 -18.36
C SER A 304 10.46 -14.76 -17.78
N ASN A 305 10.35 -14.24 -16.57
CA ASN A 305 11.41 -13.45 -15.94
C ASN A 305 12.41 -14.31 -15.15
N PHE A 306 11.98 -15.49 -14.71
CA PHE A 306 12.80 -16.41 -13.90
C PHE A 306 12.65 -17.85 -14.43
N ASN A 307 13.65 -18.66 -14.23
CA ASN A 307 13.60 -20.08 -14.60
C ASN A 307 12.76 -20.88 -13.56
N ILE A 308 11.45 -20.65 -13.57
CA ILE A 308 10.48 -21.28 -12.68
C ILE A 308 9.67 -22.30 -13.49
N ASN A 309 9.65 -23.55 -13.04
CA ASN A 309 8.99 -24.66 -13.73
C ASN A 309 7.70 -25.13 -13.03
N ASN A 310 7.44 -24.66 -11.81
CA ASN A 310 6.32 -25.11 -10.99
C ASN A 310 5.20 -24.06 -10.97
N ASP A 311 3.98 -24.53 -10.75
CA ASP A 311 2.85 -23.67 -10.41
C ASP A 311 3.05 -22.98 -9.05
N PRO A 312 2.41 -21.84 -8.79
CA PRO A 312 2.50 -21.20 -7.49
C PRO A 312 1.85 -22.07 -6.41
N ASN A 313 2.56 -22.25 -5.28
CA ASN A 313 2.08 -23.01 -4.12
C ASN A 313 0.86 -22.33 -3.46
N LYS A 314 0.75 -20.99 -3.57
CA LYS A 314 -0.33 -20.23 -2.96
C LYS A 314 -0.71 -19.02 -3.82
N VAL A 315 -2.00 -18.80 -3.92
CA VAL A 315 -2.60 -17.58 -4.49
C VAL A 315 -3.31 -16.82 -3.38
N TRP A 316 -3.07 -15.52 -3.28
CA TRP A 316 -3.70 -14.66 -2.28
C TRP A 316 -4.35 -13.45 -2.93
N LEU A 317 -5.46 -13.01 -2.34
CA LEU A 317 -6.22 -11.82 -2.70
C LEU A 317 -6.39 -10.92 -1.47
N GLY A 318 -6.10 -9.64 -1.62
CA GLY A 318 -6.37 -8.63 -0.60
C GLY A 318 -6.98 -7.36 -1.15
N TYR A 319 -7.45 -6.52 -0.23
CA TYR A 319 -8.18 -5.29 -0.53
C TYR A 319 -7.39 -4.08 -0.05
N ARG A 320 -6.97 -3.21 -0.97
CA ARG A 320 -6.31 -1.96 -0.65
C ARG A 320 -7.36 -0.85 -0.56
N PRO A 321 -7.35 -0.03 0.50
CA PRO A 321 -8.25 1.11 0.65
C PRO A 321 -7.80 2.25 -0.26
N THR A 322 -8.46 2.48 -1.38
CA THR A 322 -8.03 3.43 -2.41
C THR A 322 -8.95 4.64 -2.47
N LEU A 323 -8.38 5.82 -2.20
CA LEU A 323 -9.03 7.11 -2.28
C LEU A 323 -8.76 7.78 -3.64
N PRO A 324 -9.67 8.63 -4.15
CA PRO A 324 -9.57 9.16 -5.50
C PRO A 324 -8.43 10.18 -5.70
N ASP A 325 -7.89 10.72 -4.60
CA ASP A 325 -6.77 11.67 -4.58
C ASP A 325 -5.43 11.02 -4.20
N SER A 326 -5.37 9.69 -4.10
CA SER A 326 -4.17 8.93 -3.75
C SER A 326 -3.49 9.32 -2.43
N LEU A 327 -4.15 10.05 -1.54
CA LEU A 327 -3.65 10.43 -0.22
C LEU A 327 -4.41 9.69 0.89
N PRO A 328 -3.76 9.26 2.00
CA PRO A 328 -4.46 8.66 3.13
C PRO A 328 -5.35 9.67 3.86
N VAL A 329 -6.30 9.16 4.63
CA VAL A 329 -7.10 9.95 5.59
C VAL A 329 -6.48 9.79 6.97
N ILE A 330 -5.95 10.88 7.52
CA ILE A 330 -5.40 10.92 8.88
C ILE A 330 -5.89 12.22 9.54
N GLY A 331 -6.76 12.10 10.56
CA GLY A 331 -7.29 13.29 11.22
C GLY A 331 -8.55 13.06 12.04
N LYS A 332 -8.95 14.10 12.77
CA LYS A 332 -10.16 14.10 13.61
C LYS A 332 -11.43 14.01 12.76
N SER A 333 -12.42 13.24 13.23
CA SER A 333 -13.77 13.24 12.69
C SER A 333 -14.41 14.62 12.83
N LYS A 334 -15.27 14.99 11.87
CA LYS A 334 -16.06 16.23 11.95
C LYS A 334 -17.19 16.14 12.99
N LYS A 335 -17.61 14.93 13.29
CA LYS A 335 -18.74 14.68 14.22
C LYS A 335 -18.29 14.60 15.66
N ASN A 336 -17.04 14.16 15.91
CA ASN A 336 -16.49 14.08 17.25
C ASN A 336 -14.95 14.14 17.18
N GLU A 337 -14.35 15.15 17.80
CA GLU A 337 -12.89 15.35 17.82
C GLU A 337 -12.10 14.27 18.58
N ASN A 338 -12.78 13.46 19.40
CA ASN A 338 -12.21 12.32 20.08
C ASN A 338 -12.16 11.06 19.18
N ILE A 339 -12.69 11.13 17.96
CA ILE A 339 -12.58 10.08 16.95
C ILE A 339 -11.57 10.51 15.91
N ILE A 340 -10.59 9.67 15.67
CA ILE A 340 -9.50 9.92 14.70
C ILE A 340 -9.54 8.82 13.64
N TYR A 341 -9.49 9.21 12.39
CA TYR A 341 -9.38 8.30 11.24
C TYR A 341 -7.93 8.09 10.85
N ASN A 342 -7.57 6.85 10.49
CA ASN A 342 -6.28 6.47 9.95
C ASN A 342 -6.42 5.32 8.95
N PHE A 343 -6.71 5.64 7.70
CA PHE A 343 -6.92 4.66 6.64
C PHE A 343 -6.65 5.25 5.24
N GLY A 344 -6.85 4.44 4.20
CA GLY A 344 -6.74 4.93 2.82
C GLY A 344 -5.32 4.97 2.28
N HIS A 345 -4.39 4.20 2.86
CA HIS A 345 -2.97 4.18 2.49
C HIS A 345 -2.68 3.44 1.18
N GLN A 346 -3.69 2.93 0.47
CA GLN A 346 -3.53 2.19 -0.78
C GLN A 346 -2.48 1.06 -0.68
N HIS A 347 -1.46 1.09 -1.56
CA HIS A 347 -0.35 0.15 -1.54
C HIS A 347 0.82 0.58 -0.60
N LEU A 348 0.71 1.75 0.04
CA LEU A 348 1.77 2.34 0.88
C LEU A 348 1.57 2.09 2.38
N GLY A 349 0.60 1.27 2.78
CA GLY A 349 0.23 1.08 4.18
C GLY A 349 1.40 0.66 5.07
N LEU A 350 2.26 -0.26 4.62
CA LEU A 350 3.45 -0.67 5.36
C LEU A 350 4.46 0.49 5.50
N THR A 351 4.71 1.20 4.41
CA THR A 351 5.65 2.34 4.38
C THR A 351 5.22 3.48 5.29
N LEU A 352 3.91 3.78 5.31
CA LEU A 352 3.36 4.95 6.00
C LEU A 352 2.89 4.65 7.44
N ALA A 353 2.90 3.40 7.90
CA ALA A 353 2.33 3.02 9.19
C ALA A 353 2.93 3.81 10.36
N THR A 354 4.26 3.89 10.42
CA THR A 354 4.98 4.55 11.52
C THR A 354 4.74 6.06 11.54
N ILE A 355 4.89 6.73 10.40
CA ILE A 355 4.62 8.18 10.33
C ILE A 355 3.16 8.51 10.61
N SER A 356 2.22 7.64 10.19
CA SER A 356 0.80 7.83 10.51
C SER A 356 0.54 7.77 12.01
N ALA A 357 1.24 6.89 12.73
CA ALA A 357 1.17 6.82 14.19
C ALA A 357 1.72 8.10 14.85
N GLU A 358 2.84 8.64 14.37
CA GLU A 358 3.40 9.92 14.86
C GLU A 358 2.43 11.09 14.60
N ILE A 359 1.79 11.13 13.42
CA ILE A 359 0.78 12.15 13.11
C ILE A 359 -0.41 12.05 14.08
N ILE A 360 -0.90 10.84 14.37
CA ILE A 360 -1.99 10.61 15.31
C ILE A 360 -1.60 11.05 16.71
N LEU A 361 -0.39 10.73 17.17
CA LEU A 361 0.11 11.16 18.46
C LEU A 361 0.10 12.70 18.56
N ASN A 362 0.61 13.39 17.54
CA ASN A 362 0.56 14.85 17.48
C ASN A 362 -0.88 15.40 17.53
N ILE A 363 -1.83 14.74 16.85
CA ILE A 363 -3.26 15.12 16.91
C ILE A 363 -3.84 14.92 18.31
N ILE A 364 -3.47 13.85 19.02
CA ILE A 364 -3.90 13.56 20.39
C ILE A 364 -3.36 14.58 21.38
N GLU A 365 -2.14 15.04 21.16
CA GLU A 365 -1.44 16.05 21.97
C GLU A 365 -1.75 17.50 21.54
N ASP A 366 -2.70 17.69 20.62
CA ASP A 366 -3.09 18.99 20.03
C ASP A 366 -1.91 19.80 19.43
N LYS A 367 -0.88 19.10 19.00
CA LYS A 367 0.27 19.69 18.27
C LYS A 367 -0.11 19.91 16.80
N LYS A 368 -0.13 21.16 16.37
CA LYS A 368 -0.40 21.50 14.95
C LYS A 368 0.79 21.13 14.08
N ASN A 369 0.53 20.44 12.98
CA ASN A 369 1.52 20.19 11.93
C ASN A 369 0.92 20.51 10.55
N LYS A 370 1.33 21.63 9.98
CA LYS A 370 0.83 22.12 8.69
C LYS A 370 1.14 21.19 7.53
N ASP A 371 2.21 20.40 7.62
CA ASP A 371 2.63 19.48 6.55
C ASP A 371 1.59 18.40 6.26
N PHE A 372 0.69 18.11 7.22
CA PHE A 372 -0.28 17.02 7.13
C PHE A 372 -1.75 17.46 7.12
N GLU A 373 -2.03 18.75 7.04
CA GLU A 373 -3.41 19.28 6.97
C GLU A 373 -4.16 18.72 5.75
N THR A 374 -3.46 18.48 4.64
CA THR A 374 -4.03 17.89 3.42
C THR A 374 -4.47 16.44 3.58
N LEU A 375 -4.05 15.75 4.65
CA LEU A 375 -4.47 14.39 4.97
C LEU A 375 -5.78 14.34 5.79
N SER A 376 -6.24 15.51 6.25
CA SER A 376 -7.46 15.63 7.05
C SER A 376 -8.68 15.05 6.33
N PRO A 377 -9.60 14.37 7.06
CA PRO A 377 -10.89 13.94 6.51
C PRO A 377 -11.73 15.11 5.95
N ASN A 378 -11.45 16.34 6.39
CA ASN A 378 -12.17 17.56 5.96
C ASN A 378 -12.03 17.87 4.46
N ARG A 379 -11.04 17.32 3.76
CA ARG A 379 -10.84 17.53 2.32
C ARG A 379 -11.91 16.89 1.42
N PHE A 380 -12.76 16.05 1.98
CA PHE A 380 -13.86 15.38 1.27
C PHE A 380 -15.23 16.03 1.55
N ASN A 381 -15.27 17.34 1.71
CA ASN A 381 -16.51 18.11 1.87
C ASN A 381 -17.27 18.25 0.57
#